data_00f9d9e5c29e8d0f73ca9512212e4d1a
#
_entry.id   00f9d9e5c29e8d0f73ca9512212e4d1a
#
_cell.length_a   1.000
_cell.length_b   1.000
_cell.length_c   1.000
_cell.angle_alpha   90.00
_cell.angle_beta   90.00
_cell.angle_gamma   90.00
#
_symmetry.space_group_name_H-M   'P 1'
#
loop_
_entity.id
_entity.type
_entity.pdbx_description
1 polymer ?
#
loop_
_entity_poly.entity_id
_entity_poly.type
_entity_poly.pdbx_seq_one_letter_code
_entity_poly.pdbx_strand_id
1 'polypeptide(L)'
;MLTRIITGVIGIVLAAVVIQMGGALFSGFALLLSLLAWFEYTRAFARKGERLTFLLGLVGLVLLWGCSWLGNADEILAVSTGIVLLVLLMAVLLHGRVSFPAACLSIGGIFYFGYPFGHMIMLRLLYPEQVLATPAGPMAFGCAMIWVMFLCTWASDTFAYFTGSAIGRHKLCSTISPNKTIEGFLGSVVGTTAVGAGLGIFFSLPLIEMAILGFCISIVATLGDLVESVAKRYTGIKDSGNIIPGHGGVWDRFDSVLFTAPLVYYFVLLSGVGLK
;
A
#
# COMPACT_ATOMS: atom_id res chain seq x y z
N MET A 1 -17.11 -17.26 -10.63
CA MET A 1 -15.74 -17.77 -10.51
C MET A 1 -14.84 -17.33 -11.67
N LEU A 2 -15.23 -17.58 -12.91
CA LEU A 2 -14.41 -17.25 -14.10
C LEU A 2 -13.99 -15.79 -14.16
N THR A 3 -14.90 -14.84 -13.95
CA THR A 3 -14.59 -13.39 -13.93
C THR A 3 -13.49 -13.03 -12.92
N ARG A 4 -13.51 -13.61 -11.73
CA ARG A 4 -12.45 -13.37 -10.71
C ARG A 4 -11.09 -13.87 -11.18
N ILE A 5 -11.03 -15.07 -11.79
CA ILE A 5 -9.77 -15.60 -12.29
C ILE A 5 -9.23 -14.72 -13.41
N ILE A 6 -10.07 -14.35 -14.37
CA ILE A 6 -9.65 -13.52 -15.52
C ILE A 6 -9.16 -12.15 -15.04
N THR A 7 -9.90 -11.45 -14.19
CA THR A 7 -9.49 -10.13 -13.69
C THR A 7 -8.23 -10.23 -12.81
N GLY A 8 -8.07 -11.30 -12.03
CA GLY A 8 -6.84 -11.53 -11.25
C GLY A 8 -5.63 -11.72 -12.14
N VAL A 9 -5.73 -12.57 -13.18
CA VAL A 9 -4.64 -12.79 -14.14
C VAL A 9 -4.29 -11.49 -14.88
N ILE A 10 -5.29 -10.78 -15.39
CA ILE A 10 -5.07 -9.49 -16.07
C ILE A 10 -4.37 -8.50 -15.12
N GLY A 11 -4.81 -8.43 -13.86
CA GLY A 11 -4.21 -7.55 -12.85
C GLY A 11 -2.74 -7.88 -12.57
N ILE A 12 -2.42 -9.18 -12.43
CA ILE A 12 -1.03 -9.64 -12.21
C ILE A 12 -0.15 -9.32 -13.43
N VAL A 13 -0.63 -9.62 -14.64
CA VAL A 13 0.13 -9.32 -15.88
C VAL A 13 0.34 -7.81 -16.03
N LEU A 14 -0.69 -7.01 -15.81
CA LEU A 14 -0.59 -5.56 -15.87
C LEU A 14 0.41 -5.03 -14.82
N ALA A 15 0.33 -5.49 -13.58
CA ALA A 15 1.26 -5.12 -12.53
C ALA A 15 2.70 -5.49 -12.91
N ALA A 16 2.92 -6.71 -13.43
CA ALA A 16 4.24 -7.16 -13.86
C ALA A 16 4.82 -6.27 -14.97
N VAL A 17 4.02 -5.95 -16.00
CA VAL A 17 4.44 -5.06 -17.09
C VAL A 17 4.79 -3.67 -16.55
N VAL A 18 3.92 -3.08 -15.72
CA VAL A 18 4.11 -1.74 -15.16
C VAL A 18 5.35 -1.68 -14.26
N ILE A 19 5.56 -2.69 -13.40
CA ILE A 19 6.74 -2.78 -12.52
C ILE A 19 8.03 -2.89 -13.34
N GLN A 20 8.04 -3.75 -14.37
CA GLN A 20 9.22 -3.95 -15.22
C GLN A 20 9.56 -2.70 -16.05
N MET A 21 8.56 -2.07 -16.66
CA MET A 21 8.79 -0.87 -17.45
C MET A 21 9.26 0.31 -16.59
N GLY A 22 8.76 0.45 -15.35
CA GLY A 22 9.16 1.52 -14.44
C GLY A 22 8.88 2.91 -14.98
N GLY A 23 9.77 3.87 -14.64
CA GLY A 23 9.73 5.24 -15.17
C GLY A 23 8.37 5.92 -15.00
N ALA A 24 8.01 6.75 -15.97
CA ALA A 24 6.76 7.50 -15.97
C ALA A 24 5.50 6.61 -15.98
N LEU A 25 5.57 5.41 -16.58
CA LEU A 25 4.45 4.47 -16.60
C LEU A 25 4.12 3.97 -15.20
N PHE A 26 5.11 3.51 -14.44
CA PHE A 26 4.93 3.06 -13.06
C PHE A 26 4.44 4.19 -12.16
N SER A 27 5.06 5.36 -12.28
CA SER A 27 4.70 6.54 -11.50
C SER A 27 3.27 7.02 -11.79
N GLY A 28 2.89 7.10 -13.06
CA GLY A 28 1.54 7.47 -13.47
C GLY A 28 0.49 6.43 -13.05
N PHE A 29 0.84 5.14 -13.06
CA PHE A 29 -0.05 4.08 -12.58
C PHE A 29 -0.24 4.17 -11.05
N ALA A 30 0.82 4.42 -10.27
CA ALA A 30 0.72 4.65 -8.84
C ALA A 30 -0.17 5.87 -8.51
N LEU A 31 -0.04 6.97 -9.28
CA LEU A 31 -0.95 8.11 -9.17
C LEU A 31 -2.41 7.71 -9.42
N LEU A 32 -2.67 7.00 -10.52
CA LEU A 32 -4.02 6.54 -10.86
C LEU A 32 -4.63 5.72 -9.72
N LEU A 33 -3.87 4.78 -9.16
CA LEU A 33 -4.32 3.97 -8.02
C LEU A 33 -4.63 4.83 -6.80
N SER A 34 -3.79 5.82 -6.47
CA SER A 34 -4.03 6.71 -5.34
C SER A 34 -5.30 7.56 -5.52
N LEU A 35 -5.55 8.06 -6.73
CA LEU A 35 -6.75 8.83 -7.05
C LEU A 35 -8.03 7.97 -7.00
N LEU A 36 -7.97 6.74 -7.49
CA LEU A 36 -9.10 5.79 -7.41
C LEU A 36 -9.38 5.39 -5.97
N ALA A 37 -8.36 5.08 -5.17
CA ALA A 37 -8.52 4.77 -3.75
C ALA A 37 -9.09 5.96 -2.96
N TRP A 38 -8.65 7.19 -3.26
CA TRP A 38 -9.22 8.42 -2.70
C TRP A 38 -10.70 8.58 -3.06
N PHE A 39 -11.07 8.33 -4.30
CA PHE A 39 -12.46 8.36 -4.73
C PHE A 39 -13.32 7.35 -3.96
N GLU A 40 -12.86 6.11 -3.78
CA GLU A 40 -13.56 5.08 -3.00
C GLU A 40 -13.68 5.48 -1.52
N TYR A 41 -12.60 5.98 -0.93
CA TYR A 41 -12.58 6.47 0.44
C TYR A 41 -13.60 7.59 0.67
N THR A 42 -13.59 8.62 -0.19
CA THR A 42 -14.55 9.72 -0.05
C THR A 42 -16.00 9.27 -0.19
N ARG A 43 -16.28 8.32 -1.09
CA ARG A 43 -17.61 7.71 -1.23
C ARG A 43 -18.02 6.89 0.00
N ALA A 44 -17.08 6.17 0.60
CA ALA A 44 -17.33 5.42 1.83
C ALA A 44 -17.75 6.33 2.97
N PHE A 45 -16.98 7.40 3.22
CA PHE A 45 -17.28 8.36 4.29
C PHE A 45 -18.52 9.22 4.01
N ALA A 46 -18.84 9.51 2.75
CA ALA A 46 -20.07 10.19 2.38
C ALA A 46 -21.33 9.40 2.78
N ARG A 47 -21.29 8.06 2.79
CA ARG A 47 -22.39 7.21 3.31
C ARG A 47 -22.60 7.38 4.81
N LYS A 48 -21.57 7.78 5.56
CA LYS A 48 -21.65 8.11 6.98
C LYS A 48 -22.10 9.55 7.24
N GLY A 49 -22.30 10.34 6.19
CA GLY A 49 -22.67 11.75 6.27
C GLY A 49 -21.46 12.72 6.29
N GLU A 50 -20.24 12.21 6.24
CA GLU A 50 -19.03 13.03 6.23
C GLU A 50 -18.69 13.47 4.79
N ARG A 51 -18.75 14.78 4.54
CA ARG A 51 -18.42 15.39 3.24
C ARG A 51 -16.96 15.83 3.22
N LEU A 52 -16.10 14.97 2.70
CA LEU A 52 -14.67 15.25 2.59
C LEU A 52 -14.37 16.28 1.49
N THR A 53 -13.22 16.94 1.59
CA THR A 53 -12.74 17.94 0.61
C THR A 53 -12.19 17.25 -0.65
N PHE A 54 -13.07 16.69 -1.46
CA PHE A 54 -12.73 15.81 -2.57
C PHE A 54 -11.73 16.42 -3.56
N LEU A 55 -12.01 17.64 -4.08
CA LEU A 55 -11.15 18.31 -5.06
C LEU A 55 -9.78 18.67 -4.49
N LEU A 56 -9.75 19.16 -3.24
CA LEU A 56 -8.49 19.48 -2.58
C LEU A 56 -7.65 18.21 -2.33
N GLY A 57 -8.32 17.08 -2.06
CA GLY A 57 -7.65 15.79 -1.96
C GLY A 57 -7.03 15.33 -3.28
N LEU A 58 -7.73 15.50 -4.41
CA LEU A 58 -7.14 15.21 -5.73
C LEU A 58 -5.89 16.05 -6.00
N VAL A 59 -5.97 17.36 -5.73
CA VAL A 59 -4.82 18.28 -5.89
C VAL A 59 -3.67 17.86 -4.95
N GLY A 60 -3.97 17.57 -3.68
CA GLY A 60 -2.98 17.12 -2.70
C GLY A 60 -2.25 15.85 -3.12
N LEU A 61 -2.98 14.86 -3.64
CA LEU A 61 -2.40 13.61 -4.14
C LEU A 61 -1.50 13.83 -5.37
N VAL A 62 -1.91 14.67 -6.30
CA VAL A 62 -1.10 15.03 -7.47
C VAL A 62 0.18 15.76 -7.06
N LEU A 63 0.10 16.69 -6.10
CA LEU A 63 1.28 17.39 -5.59
C LEU A 63 2.24 16.44 -4.86
N LEU A 64 1.74 15.58 -3.97
CA LEU A 64 2.56 14.57 -3.28
C LEU A 64 3.18 13.58 -4.27
N TRP A 65 2.46 13.19 -5.32
CA TRP A 65 2.98 12.38 -6.40
C TRP A 65 4.14 13.08 -7.12
N GLY A 66 3.98 14.35 -7.47
CA GLY A 66 5.02 15.16 -8.13
C GLY A 66 6.30 15.25 -7.29
N CYS A 67 6.17 15.55 -5.99
CA CYS A 67 7.30 15.60 -5.07
C CYS A 67 8.00 14.23 -4.94
N SER A 68 7.22 13.15 -4.86
CA SER A 68 7.79 11.79 -4.78
C SER A 68 8.53 11.39 -6.06
N TRP A 69 8.04 11.82 -7.22
CA TRP A 69 8.69 11.59 -8.52
C TRP A 69 9.98 12.39 -8.68
N LEU A 70 10.02 13.63 -8.17
CA LEU A 70 11.20 14.50 -8.21
C LEU A 70 12.23 14.16 -7.12
N GLY A 71 11.85 13.38 -6.11
CA GLY A 71 12.75 12.95 -5.04
C GLY A 71 13.11 14.03 -4.01
N ASN A 72 12.30 15.07 -3.89
CA ASN A 72 12.55 16.24 -3.02
C ASN A 72 11.83 16.12 -1.67
N ALA A 73 12.56 15.72 -0.62
CA ALA A 73 12.00 15.55 0.73
C ALA A 73 11.49 16.87 1.33
N ASP A 74 12.20 18.00 1.12
CA ASP A 74 11.80 19.31 1.62
C ASP A 74 10.50 19.79 0.98
N GLU A 75 10.31 19.50 -0.31
CA GLU A 75 9.06 19.82 -1.02
C GLU A 75 7.89 18.98 -0.51
N ILE A 76 8.11 17.70 -0.18
CA ILE A 76 7.09 16.85 0.44
C ILE A 76 6.62 17.46 1.76
N LEU A 77 7.52 17.96 2.60
CA LEU A 77 7.17 18.60 3.87
C LEU A 77 6.37 19.89 3.63
N ALA A 78 6.83 20.74 2.70
CA ALA A 78 6.14 22.00 2.37
C ALA A 78 4.73 21.75 1.82
N VAL A 79 4.58 20.82 0.87
CA VAL A 79 3.29 20.43 0.29
C VAL A 79 2.37 19.85 1.37
N SER A 80 2.89 18.97 2.24
CA SER A 80 2.11 18.39 3.33
C SER A 80 1.58 19.45 4.31
N THR A 81 2.43 20.40 4.68
CA THR A 81 2.03 21.54 5.51
C THR A 81 0.94 22.37 4.83
N GLY A 82 1.13 22.67 3.54
CA GLY A 82 0.13 23.38 2.73
C GLY A 82 -1.21 22.68 2.66
N ILE A 83 -1.21 21.35 2.46
CA ILE A 83 -2.43 20.54 2.45
C ILE A 83 -3.18 20.64 3.77
N VAL A 84 -2.47 20.48 4.92
CA VAL A 84 -3.09 20.58 6.24
C VAL A 84 -3.74 21.95 6.44
N LEU A 85 -2.99 23.02 6.19
CA LEU A 85 -3.48 24.38 6.37
C LEU A 85 -4.66 24.70 5.45
N LEU A 86 -4.60 24.30 4.17
CA LEU A 86 -5.67 24.54 3.22
C LEU A 86 -6.94 23.75 3.55
N VAL A 87 -6.83 22.49 3.97
CA VAL A 87 -8.00 21.67 4.37
C VAL A 87 -8.66 22.26 5.62
N LEU A 88 -7.87 22.67 6.61
CA LEU A 88 -8.40 23.33 7.82
C LEU A 88 -9.02 24.69 7.50
N LEU A 89 -8.40 25.48 6.62
CA LEU A 89 -8.97 26.74 6.13
C LEU A 89 -10.31 26.51 5.41
N MET A 90 -10.43 25.44 4.62
CA MET A 90 -11.70 25.09 3.97
C MET A 90 -12.81 24.78 4.98
N ALA A 91 -12.49 24.18 6.14
CA ALA A 91 -13.48 23.97 7.20
C ALA A 91 -13.98 25.30 7.80
N VAL A 92 -13.15 26.33 7.82
CA VAL A 92 -13.55 27.70 8.23
C VAL A 92 -14.38 28.36 7.15
N LEU A 93 -13.88 28.42 5.90
CA LEU A 93 -14.54 29.12 4.80
C LEU A 93 -15.87 28.48 4.37
N LEU A 94 -15.98 27.17 4.49
CA LEU A 94 -17.17 26.39 4.17
C LEU A 94 -17.89 25.91 5.46
N HIS A 95 -17.84 26.72 6.52
CA HIS A 95 -18.50 26.40 7.77
C HIS A 95 -19.97 26.02 7.56
N GLY A 96 -20.39 24.89 8.15
CA GLY A 96 -21.72 24.29 7.93
C GLY A 96 -21.84 23.35 6.71
N ARG A 97 -20.85 23.33 5.80
CA ARG A 97 -20.77 22.35 4.70
C ARG A 97 -19.68 21.32 4.91
N VAL A 98 -18.52 21.72 5.44
CA VAL A 98 -17.40 20.84 5.81
C VAL A 98 -17.28 20.87 7.33
N SER A 99 -17.52 19.73 7.97
CA SER A 99 -17.36 19.57 9.42
C SER A 99 -15.87 19.45 9.78
N PHE A 100 -15.51 19.78 11.03
CA PHE A 100 -14.13 19.57 11.49
C PHE A 100 -13.69 18.09 11.41
N PRO A 101 -14.52 17.10 11.79
CA PRO A 101 -14.21 15.69 11.53
C PRO A 101 -13.98 15.38 10.06
N ALA A 102 -14.78 15.92 9.13
CA ALA A 102 -14.58 15.74 7.69
C ALA A 102 -13.26 16.33 7.21
N ALA A 103 -12.82 17.47 7.75
CA ALA A 103 -11.50 18.04 7.45
C ALA A 103 -10.37 17.11 7.95
N CYS A 104 -10.45 16.61 9.20
CA CYS A 104 -9.46 15.66 9.73
C CYS A 104 -9.42 14.36 8.92
N LEU A 105 -10.57 13.82 8.55
CA LEU A 105 -10.67 12.62 7.69
C LEU A 105 -10.11 12.89 6.29
N SER A 106 -10.28 14.11 5.75
CA SER A 106 -9.70 14.51 4.46
C SER A 106 -8.16 14.52 4.54
N ILE A 107 -7.59 15.14 5.57
CA ILE A 107 -6.13 15.16 5.80
C ILE A 107 -5.63 13.72 5.95
N GLY A 108 -6.26 12.93 6.83
CA GLY A 108 -5.90 11.53 7.05
C GLY A 108 -5.92 10.71 5.77
N GLY A 109 -6.97 10.82 4.95
CA GLY A 109 -7.09 10.09 3.70
C GLY A 109 -6.08 10.52 2.63
N ILE A 110 -5.80 11.83 2.49
CA ILE A 110 -4.79 12.32 1.56
C ILE A 110 -3.42 11.73 1.90
N PHE A 111 -3.03 11.70 3.16
CA PHE A 111 -1.75 11.13 3.57
C PHE A 111 -1.75 9.60 3.57
N TYR A 112 -2.88 8.97 3.92
CA TYR A 112 -3.04 7.52 3.90
C TYR A 112 -2.85 6.91 2.52
N PHE A 113 -3.21 7.62 1.45
CA PHE A 113 -2.97 7.18 0.07
C PHE A 113 -1.73 7.85 -0.54
N GLY A 114 -1.54 9.15 -0.32
CA GLY A 114 -0.46 9.91 -0.95
C GLY A 114 0.94 9.43 -0.57
N TYR A 115 1.18 9.22 0.72
CA TYR A 115 2.50 8.77 1.16
C TYR A 115 2.84 7.35 0.72
N PRO A 116 2.00 6.32 0.92
CA PRO A 116 2.35 4.97 0.51
C PRO A 116 2.57 4.83 -0.99
N PHE A 117 1.69 5.39 -1.82
CA PHE A 117 1.90 5.37 -3.26
C PHE A 117 3.11 6.21 -3.69
N GLY A 118 3.39 7.31 -2.98
CA GLY A 118 4.63 8.08 -3.13
C GLY A 118 5.87 7.25 -2.79
N HIS A 119 5.84 6.51 -1.67
CA HIS A 119 6.96 5.63 -1.29
C HIS A 119 7.18 4.49 -2.29
N MET A 120 6.12 3.97 -2.94
CA MET A 120 6.29 3.02 -4.04
C MET A 120 7.09 3.63 -5.19
N ILE A 121 6.82 4.89 -5.54
CA ILE A 121 7.55 5.61 -6.60
C ILE A 121 9.00 5.81 -6.18
N MET A 122 9.22 6.33 -4.97
CA MET A 122 10.57 6.55 -4.42
C MET A 122 11.35 5.24 -4.31
N LEU A 123 10.72 4.14 -3.89
CA LEU A 123 11.33 2.81 -3.84
C LEU A 123 11.74 2.32 -5.24
N ARG A 124 10.88 2.53 -6.25
CA ARG A 124 11.17 2.13 -7.63
C ARG A 124 12.34 2.91 -8.24
N LEU A 125 12.53 4.16 -7.80
CA LEU A 125 13.59 5.06 -8.24
C LEU A 125 14.84 4.99 -7.37
N LEU A 126 14.83 4.19 -6.30
CA LEU A 126 15.93 4.10 -5.35
C LEU A 126 17.15 3.41 -6.00
N TYR A 127 18.31 4.02 -5.85
CA TYR A 127 19.59 3.55 -6.39
C TYR A 127 19.53 3.20 -7.89
N PRO A 128 19.23 4.17 -8.78
CA PRO A 128 18.94 3.92 -10.19
C PRO A 128 20.13 3.30 -10.97
N GLU A 129 21.35 3.53 -10.51
CA GLU A 129 22.58 2.98 -11.14
C GLU A 129 22.87 1.54 -10.70
N GLN A 130 22.16 1.02 -9.70
CA GLN A 130 22.39 -0.33 -9.20
C GLN A 130 21.59 -1.36 -9.97
N VAL A 131 22.29 -2.36 -10.48
CA VAL A 131 21.72 -3.50 -11.20
C VAL A 131 22.10 -4.79 -10.47
N LEU A 132 21.10 -5.54 -10.05
CA LEU A 132 21.29 -6.84 -9.42
C LEU A 132 21.43 -7.93 -10.49
N ALA A 133 22.39 -8.83 -10.30
CA ALA A 133 22.49 -10.06 -11.06
C ALA A 133 21.47 -11.07 -10.51
N THR A 134 20.52 -11.48 -11.34
CA THR A 134 19.52 -12.47 -10.96
C THR A 134 19.53 -13.67 -11.89
N PRO A 135 19.03 -14.84 -11.51
CA PRO A 135 18.89 -15.99 -12.41
C PRO A 135 18.05 -15.70 -13.67
N ALA A 136 17.17 -14.68 -13.61
CA ALA A 136 16.34 -14.24 -14.74
C ALA A 136 16.98 -13.15 -15.59
N GLY A 137 18.22 -12.76 -15.28
CA GLY A 137 18.96 -11.66 -15.94
C GLY A 137 19.13 -10.43 -15.05
N PRO A 138 19.78 -9.39 -15.56
CA PRO A 138 20.03 -8.16 -14.79
C PRO A 138 18.72 -7.42 -14.51
N MET A 139 18.55 -6.93 -13.27
CA MET A 139 17.38 -6.19 -12.82
C MET A 139 17.77 -4.97 -12.01
N ALA A 140 17.17 -3.80 -12.30
CA ALA A 140 17.38 -2.60 -11.52
C ALA A 140 16.97 -2.81 -10.04
N PHE A 141 17.77 -2.30 -9.10
CA PHE A 141 17.56 -2.49 -7.67
C PHE A 141 16.14 -2.11 -7.21
N GLY A 142 15.67 -0.91 -7.58
CA GLY A 142 14.33 -0.45 -7.21
C GLY A 142 13.20 -1.35 -7.78
N CYS A 143 13.41 -1.95 -8.97
CA CYS A 143 12.48 -2.93 -9.53
C CYS A 143 12.44 -4.21 -8.66
N ALA A 144 13.60 -4.73 -8.27
CA ALA A 144 13.68 -5.90 -7.39
C ALA A 144 13.00 -5.64 -6.03
N MET A 145 13.19 -4.46 -5.44
CA MET A 145 12.57 -4.10 -4.17
C MET A 145 11.04 -3.96 -4.27
N ILE A 146 10.50 -3.47 -5.38
CA ILE A 146 9.05 -3.50 -5.63
C ILE A 146 8.54 -4.94 -5.71
N TRP A 147 9.27 -5.83 -6.39
CA TRP A 147 8.91 -7.25 -6.41
C TRP A 147 8.98 -7.90 -5.02
N VAL A 148 10.01 -7.61 -4.22
CA VAL A 148 10.11 -8.08 -2.84
C VAL A 148 8.89 -7.63 -2.04
N MET A 149 8.53 -6.35 -2.12
CA MET A 149 7.37 -5.79 -1.44
C MET A 149 6.08 -6.55 -1.81
N PHE A 150 5.78 -6.68 -3.11
CA PHE A 150 4.55 -7.35 -3.55
C PHE A 150 4.55 -8.83 -3.22
N LEU A 151 5.64 -9.55 -3.52
CA LEU A 151 5.69 -11.00 -3.30
C LEU A 151 5.61 -11.35 -1.81
N CYS A 152 6.28 -10.61 -0.93
CA CYS A 152 6.15 -10.80 0.51
C CYS A 152 4.75 -10.43 1.01
N THR A 153 4.12 -9.35 0.52
CA THR A 153 2.75 -8.97 0.90
C THR A 153 1.75 -10.06 0.47
N TRP A 154 1.82 -10.54 -0.77
CA TRP A 154 0.96 -11.63 -1.23
C TRP A 154 1.22 -12.96 -0.51
N ALA A 155 2.48 -13.25 -0.19
CA ALA A 155 2.84 -14.41 0.62
C ALA A 155 2.21 -14.32 2.02
N SER A 156 2.24 -13.14 2.64
CA SER A 156 1.61 -12.87 3.94
C SER A 156 0.14 -13.29 3.94
N ASP A 157 -0.63 -12.80 2.97
CA ASP A 157 -2.06 -13.11 2.85
C ASP A 157 -2.29 -14.60 2.54
N THR A 158 -1.46 -15.16 1.68
CA THR A 158 -1.56 -16.57 1.27
C THR A 158 -1.31 -17.51 2.44
N PHE A 159 -0.20 -17.31 3.17
CA PHE A 159 0.13 -18.14 4.33
C PHE A 159 -0.86 -17.94 5.47
N ALA A 160 -1.31 -16.69 5.70
CA ALA A 160 -2.36 -16.41 6.69
C ALA A 160 -3.65 -17.18 6.37
N TYR A 161 -4.07 -17.17 5.10
CA TYR A 161 -5.27 -17.87 4.66
C TYR A 161 -5.14 -19.39 4.80
N PHE A 162 -4.08 -20.02 4.27
CA PHE A 162 -3.94 -21.48 4.32
C PHE A 162 -3.77 -21.97 5.75
N THR A 163 -2.91 -21.34 6.56
CA THR A 163 -2.70 -21.76 7.95
C THR A 163 -3.97 -21.51 8.77
N GLY A 164 -4.59 -20.33 8.62
CA GLY A 164 -5.81 -20.00 9.35
C GLY A 164 -7.00 -20.89 8.98
N SER A 165 -7.13 -21.32 7.72
CA SER A 165 -8.18 -22.24 7.30
C SER A 165 -7.93 -23.69 7.74
N ALA A 166 -6.67 -24.11 7.83
CA ALA A 166 -6.31 -25.48 8.20
C ALA A 166 -6.36 -25.74 9.71
N ILE A 167 -5.81 -24.82 10.51
CA ILE A 167 -5.60 -25.00 11.96
C ILE A 167 -6.10 -23.82 12.82
N GLY A 168 -6.70 -22.79 12.22
CA GLY A 168 -7.16 -21.58 12.94
C GLY A 168 -8.25 -21.90 13.95
N ARG A 169 -8.01 -21.56 15.21
CA ARG A 169 -8.95 -21.75 16.35
C ARG A 169 -9.20 -20.46 17.10
N HIS A 170 -8.18 -19.64 17.27
CA HIS A 170 -8.24 -18.42 18.06
C HIS A 170 -8.39 -17.21 17.16
N LYS A 171 -9.42 -16.39 17.40
CA LYS A 171 -9.65 -15.17 16.60
C LYS A 171 -8.61 -14.11 16.93
N LEU A 172 -8.05 -13.47 15.87
CA LEU A 172 -7.09 -12.39 16.01
C LEU A 172 -7.78 -11.08 16.45
N CYS A 173 -8.86 -10.71 15.76
CA CYS A 173 -9.62 -9.49 16.04
C CYS A 173 -11.08 -9.65 15.58
N SER A 174 -11.91 -10.31 16.41
CA SER A 174 -13.27 -10.73 16.06
C SER A 174 -14.20 -9.57 15.72
N THR A 175 -14.03 -8.41 16.34
CA THR A 175 -14.87 -7.22 16.15
C THR A 175 -14.60 -6.50 14.83
N ILE A 176 -13.39 -6.57 14.30
CA ILE A 176 -12.95 -5.88 13.09
C ILE A 176 -12.99 -6.85 11.91
N SER A 177 -12.28 -7.98 12.04
CA SER A 177 -12.13 -9.01 11.01
C SER A 177 -12.37 -10.40 11.60
N PRO A 178 -13.62 -10.91 11.57
CA PRO A 178 -13.99 -12.15 12.27
C PRO A 178 -13.37 -13.43 11.69
N ASN A 179 -12.81 -13.37 10.49
CA ASN A 179 -12.21 -14.52 9.82
C ASN A 179 -10.72 -14.67 10.12
N LYS A 180 -10.02 -13.60 10.56
CA LYS A 180 -8.60 -13.67 10.89
C LYS A 180 -8.35 -14.44 12.18
N THR A 181 -7.31 -15.28 12.18
CA THR A 181 -6.92 -16.13 13.32
C THR A 181 -5.47 -15.88 13.73
N ILE A 182 -5.16 -16.13 14.99
CA ILE A 182 -3.80 -16.02 15.53
C ILE A 182 -2.87 -17.01 14.84
N GLU A 183 -3.33 -18.25 14.60
CA GLU A 183 -2.56 -19.28 13.91
C GLU A 183 -2.27 -18.87 12.47
N GLY A 184 -3.26 -18.28 11.79
CA GLY A 184 -3.06 -17.72 10.45
C GLY A 184 -2.02 -16.60 10.45
N PHE A 185 -2.06 -15.70 11.42
CA PHE A 185 -1.04 -14.66 11.58
C PHE A 185 0.36 -15.25 11.81
N LEU A 186 0.51 -16.23 12.68
CA LEU A 186 1.78 -16.90 12.91
C LEU A 186 2.29 -17.63 11.67
N GLY A 187 1.39 -18.28 10.92
CA GLY A 187 1.71 -18.89 9.62
C GLY A 187 2.19 -17.88 8.59
N SER A 188 1.56 -16.71 8.55
CA SER A 188 2.01 -15.58 7.75
C SER A 188 3.43 -15.15 8.13
N VAL A 189 3.71 -14.96 9.42
CA VAL A 189 5.05 -14.55 9.90
C VAL A 189 6.12 -15.53 9.43
N VAL A 190 5.93 -16.82 9.67
CA VAL A 190 6.91 -17.85 9.28
C VAL A 190 7.07 -17.93 7.76
N GLY A 191 5.96 -18.00 7.04
CA GLY A 191 5.96 -18.14 5.58
C GLY A 191 6.56 -16.93 4.87
N THR A 192 6.20 -15.73 5.28
CA THR A 192 6.73 -14.49 4.66
C THR A 192 8.19 -14.27 4.98
N THR A 193 8.65 -14.63 6.20
CA THR A 193 10.07 -14.61 6.55
C THR A 193 10.87 -15.54 5.62
N ALA A 194 10.37 -16.75 5.38
CA ALA A 194 11.02 -17.70 4.47
C ALA A 194 11.03 -17.19 3.02
N VAL A 195 9.93 -16.56 2.55
CA VAL A 195 9.88 -15.95 1.21
C VAL A 195 10.86 -14.78 1.12
N GLY A 196 10.94 -13.91 2.13
CA GLY A 196 11.93 -12.82 2.18
C GLY A 196 13.36 -13.34 2.08
N ALA A 197 13.70 -14.38 2.86
CA ALA A 197 14.99 -15.04 2.79
C ALA A 197 15.27 -15.65 1.40
N GLY A 198 14.28 -16.32 0.81
CA GLY A 198 14.37 -16.88 -0.54
C GLY A 198 14.59 -15.83 -1.62
N LEU A 199 13.89 -14.69 -1.52
CA LEU A 199 14.10 -13.54 -2.40
C LEU A 199 15.48 -12.90 -2.19
N GLY A 200 16.02 -12.91 -0.96
CA GLY A 200 17.40 -12.53 -0.69
C GLY A 200 18.39 -13.37 -1.50
N ILE A 201 18.23 -14.68 -1.49
CA ILE A 201 19.06 -15.59 -2.30
C ILE A 201 18.87 -15.31 -3.81
N PHE A 202 17.62 -15.17 -4.27
CA PHE A 202 17.30 -14.95 -5.68
C PHE A 202 17.90 -13.66 -6.23
N PHE A 203 17.84 -12.57 -5.44
CA PHE A 203 18.36 -11.25 -5.83
C PHE A 203 19.81 -11.02 -5.41
N SER A 204 20.50 -12.03 -4.84
CA SER A 204 21.87 -11.90 -4.32
C SER A 204 22.01 -10.78 -3.29
N LEU A 205 21.00 -10.64 -2.42
CA LEU A 205 20.93 -9.68 -1.32
C LEU A 205 21.21 -10.36 0.02
N PRO A 206 21.62 -9.60 1.06
CA PRO A 206 21.94 -10.17 2.37
C PRO A 206 20.78 -10.96 2.96
N LEU A 207 20.99 -12.25 3.23
CA LEU A 207 19.96 -13.22 3.63
C LEU A 207 19.23 -12.83 4.92
N ILE A 208 19.99 -12.38 5.91
CA ILE A 208 19.45 -12.07 7.26
C ILE A 208 18.56 -10.82 7.15
N GLU A 209 19.05 -9.76 6.52
CA GLU A 209 18.31 -8.52 6.33
C GLU A 209 17.01 -8.77 5.53
N MET A 210 17.06 -9.62 4.50
CA MET A 210 15.88 -9.95 3.71
C MET A 210 14.88 -10.84 4.48
N ALA A 211 15.37 -11.72 5.35
CA ALA A 211 14.51 -12.48 6.27
C ALA A 211 13.83 -11.55 7.29
N ILE A 212 14.57 -10.60 7.86
CA ILE A 212 14.03 -9.58 8.77
C ILE A 212 12.99 -8.72 8.05
N LEU A 213 13.26 -8.31 6.80
CA LEU A 213 12.29 -7.55 6.00
C LEU A 213 11.01 -8.36 5.79
N GLY A 214 11.10 -9.64 5.43
CA GLY A 214 9.94 -10.53 5.29
C GLY A 214 9.14 -10.66 6.59
N PHE A 215 9.83 -10.80 7.72
CA PHE A 215 9.22 -10.78 9.06
C PHE A 215 8.44 -9.49 9.31
N CYS A 216 9.06 -8.33 9.09
CA CYS A 216 8.42 -7.03 9.27
C CYS A 216 7.22 -6.83 8.33
N ILE A 217 7.34 -7.23 7.05
CA ILE A 217 6.26 -7.14 6.08
C ILE A 217 5.04 -7.93 6.55
N SER A 218 5.21 -9.14 7.08
CA SER A 218 4.08 -9.97 7.54
C SER A 218 3.24 -9.30 8.62
N ILE A 219 3.90 -8.63 9.56
CA ILE A 219 3.23 -7.89 10.65
C ILE A 219 2.50 -6.67 10.08
N VAL A 220 3.21 -5.88 9.29
CA VAL A 220 2.73 -4.59 8.79
C VAL A 220 1.63 -4.76 7.74
N ALA A 221 1.71 -5.79 6.89
CA ALA A 221 0.64 -6.15 5.95
C ALA A 221 -0.65 -6.51 6.68
N THR A 222 -0.56 -7.34 7.73
CA THR A 222 -1.72 -7.67 8.56
C THR A 222 -2.35 -6.44 9.21
N LEU A 223 -1.53 -5.48 9.69
CA LEU A 223 -2.02 -4.23 10.27
C LEU A 223 -2.70 -3.34 9.22
N GLY A 224 -2.17 -3.28 8.00
CA GLY A 224 -2.76 -2.51 6.90
C GLY A 224 -4.18 -2.95 6.57
N ASP A 225 -4.40 -4.26 6.36
CA ASP A 225 -5.75 -4.83 6.15
C ASP A 225 -6.67 -4.58 7.37
N LEU A 226 -6.16 -4.66 8.60
CA LEU A 226 -6.97 -4.34 9.78
C LEU A 226 -7.39 -2.87 9.83
N VAL A 227 -6.52 -1.93 9.44
CA VAL A 227 -6.85 -0.50 9.38
C VAL A 227 -7.96 -0.24 8.35
N GLU A 228 -7.85 -0.83 7.16
CA GLU A 228 -8.92 -0.75 6.16
C GLU A 228 -10.22 -1.36 6.69
N SER A 229 -10.14 -2.51 7.33
CA SER A 229 -11.29 -3.18 7.95
C SER A 229 -11.97 -2.28 9.00
N VAL A 230 -11.21 -1.55 9.84
CA VAL A 230 -11.77 -0.57 10.81
C VAL A 230 -12.53 0.53 10.09
N ALA A 231 -11.96 1.12 9.04
CA ALA A 231 -12.61 2.17 8.27
C ALA A 231 -13.90 1.66 7.59
N LYS A 232 -13.89 0.44 7.05
CA LYS A 232 -15.10 -0.21 6.48
C LYS A 232 -16.20 -0.44 7.53
N ARG A 233 -15.85 -0.89 8.74
CA ARG A 233 -16.83 -1.02 9.84
C ARG A 233 -17.39 0.32 10.26
N TYR A 234 -16.53 1.34 10.38
CA TYR A 234 -16.98 2.70 10.72
C TYR A 234 -17.96 3.26 9.70
N THR A 235 -17.69 3.07 8.40
CA THR A 235 -18.53 3.58 7.31
C THR A 235 -19.74 2.69 6.98
N GLY A 236 -19.83 1.49 7.58
CA GLY A 236 -20.91 0.54 7.36
C GLY A 236 -20.88 -0.16 6.00
N ILE A 237 -19.71 -0.17 5.33
CA ILE A 237 -19.51 -0.86 4.05
C ILE A 237 -18.76 -2.19 4.26
N LYS A 238 -18.88 -3.08 3.28
CA LYS A 238 -18.11 -4.33 3.23
C LYS A 238 -16.94 -4.21 2.25
N ASP A 239 -17.20 -3.71 1.06
CA ASP A 239 -16.22 -3.50 -0.01
C ASP A 239 -16.15 -2.00 -0.32
N SER A 240 -14.95 -1.48 -0.59
CA SER A 240 -14.74 -0.05 -0.82
C SER A 240 -15.32 0.44 -2.14
N GLY A 241 -15.37 -0.45 -3.14
CA GLY A 241 -15.87 -0.14 -4.48
C GLY A 241 -16.15 -1.39 -5.31
N ASN A 242 -16.43 -1.18 -6.60
CA ASN A 242 -16.64 -2.22 -7.59
C ASN A 242 -15.84 -1.95 -8.87
N ILE A 243 -14.76 -1.17 -8.75
CA ILE A 243 -13.93 -0.76 -9.91
C ILE A 243 -13.25 -1.98 -10.53
N ILE A 244 -12.83 -2.95 -9.69
CA ILE A 244 -12.22 -4.19 -10.17
C ILE A 244 -13.29 -5.29 -10.17
N PRO A 245 -13.81 -5.71 -11.35
CA PRO A 245 -14.91 -6.67 -11.41
C PRO A 245 -14.59 -7.98 -10.68
N GLY A 246 -15.40 -8.33 -9.69
CA GLY A 246 -15.23 -9.54 -8.87
C GLY A 246 -14.18 -9.46 -7.76
N HIS A 247 -13.44 -8.33 -7.64
CA HIS A 247 -12.39 -8.12 -6.64
C HIS A 247 -12.64 -6.93 -5.70
N GLY A 248 -13.71 -6.17 -5.89
CA GLY A 248 -14.00 -4.99 -5.05
C GLY A 248 -13.34 -3.71 -5.58
N GLY A 249 -12.91 -2.86 -4.69
CA GLY A 249 -12.26 -1.60 -4.99
C GLY A 249 -10.74 -1.69 -5.10
N VAL A 250 -10.13 -0.59 -5.51
CA VAL A 250 -8.68 -0.40 -5.48
C VAL A 250 -8.18 -0.37 -4.04
N TRP A 251 -8.87 0.32 -3.15
CA TRP A 251 -8.53 0.35 -1.74
C TRP A 251 -8.50 -1.06 -1.13
N ASP A 252 -9.53 -1.91 -1.41
CA ASP A 252 -9.58 -3.32 -0.96
C ASP A 252 -8.40 -4.19 -1.46
N ARG A 253 -7.67 -3.77 -2.49
CA ARG A 253 -6.56 -4.55 -3.08
C ARG A 253 -5.18 -4.04 -2.67
N PHE A 254 -5.10 -2.82 -2.18
CA PHE A 254 -3.84 -2.18 -1.82
C PHE A 254 -3.73 -1.87 -0.31
N ASP A 255 -4.71 -2.26 0.50
CA ASP A 255 -4.78 -2.03 1.94
C ASP A 255 -3.49 -2.43 2.68
N SER A 256 -2.98 -3.65 2.45
CA SER A 256 -1.71 -4.13 2.98
C SER A 256 -0.52 -3.40 2.36
N VAL A 257 -0.58 -3.10 1.05
CA VAL A 257 0.49 -2.39 0.33
C VAL A 257 0.67 -0.97 0.85
N LEU A 258 -0.41 -0.29 1.25
CA LEU A 258 -0.33 1.04 1.86
C LEU A 258 0.56 1.09 3.11
N PHE A 259 0.74 -0.02 3.79
CA PHE A 259 1.62 -0.12 4.95
C PHE A 259 2.99 -0.69 4.60
N THR A 260 3.05 -1.66 3.68
CA THR A 260 4.32 -2.31 3.35
C THR A 260 5.21 -1.45 2.46
N ALA A 261 4.66 -0.55 1.63
CA ALA A 261 5.45 0.32 0.77
C ALA A 261 6.37 1.27 1.55
N PRO A 262 5.89 2.07 2.51
CA PRO A 262 6.78 2.89 3.34
C PRO A 262 7.73 2.04 4.20
N LEU A 263 7.27 0.89 4.73
CA LEU A 263 8.14 -0.01 5.47
C LEU A 263 9.35 -0.44 4.65
N VAL A 264 9.13 -0.96 3.44
CA VAL A 264 10.22 -1.46 2.58
C VAL A 264 11.17 -0.34 2.19
N TYR A 265 10.64 0.82 1.84
CA TYR A 265 11.44 1.99 1.49
C TYR A 265 12.39 2.39 2.63
N TYR A 266 11.86 2.60 3.83
CA TYR A 266 12.69 2.99 4.97
C TYR A 266 13.59 1.87 5.46
N PHE A 267 13.15 0.61 5.38
CA PHE A 267 14.01 -0.52 5.72
C PHE A 267 15.26 -0.54 4.85
N VAL A 268 15.13 -0.38 3.54
CA VAL A 268 16.27 -0.33 2.61
C VAL A 268 17.20 0.83 2.94
N LEU A 269 16.66 2.03 3.19
CA LEU A 269 17.48 3.19 3.55
C LEU A 269 18.25 3.00 4.85
N LEU A 270 17.61 2.44 5.88
CA LEU A 270 18.21 2.30 7.23
C LEU A 270 19.17 1.12 7.32
N SER A 271 18.92 0.01 6.63
CA SER A 271 19.76 -1.18 6.65
C SER A 271 20.96 -1.08 5.69
N GLY A 272 20.88 -0.19 4.71
CA GLY A 272 21.86 -0.09 3.62
C GLY A 272 21.87 -1.32 2.70
N VAL A 273 20.78 -2.10 2.65
CA VAL A 273 20.62 -3.20 1.69
C VAL A 273 20.73 -2.61 0.28
N GLY A 274 21.65 -3.17 -0.52
CA GLY A 274 21.98 -2.68 -1.87
C GLY A 274 23.19 -1.75 -1.91
N LEU A 275 23.69 -1.25 -0.79
CA LEU A 275 24.94 -0.45 -0.74
C LEU A 275 26.17 -1.25 -0.33
N LYS A 276 25.98 -2.55 -0.03
CA LYS A 276 27.04 -3.48 0.45
C LYS A 276 27.51 -4.39 -0.66
#